data_24083ff3b749cf079ddd9df1213777ed
#
_entry.id   24083ff3b749cf079ddd9df1213777ed
#
_cell.length_a   1.000
_cell.length_b   1.000
_cell.length_c   1.000
_cell.angle_alpha   90.00
_cell.angle_beta   90.00
_cell.angle_gamma   90.00
#
_symmetry.space_group_name_H-M   'P 1'
#
loop_
_entity.id
_entity.type
_entity.pdbx_description
1 polymer ?
#
loop_
_entity_poly.entity_id
_entity_poly.type
_entity_poly.pdbx_seq_one_letter_code
_entity_poly.pdbx_strand_id
1 'polypeptide(L)'
;MKIICNKSELLQGVNTVLKAVPGKTTMPILECILIDSTDGSIKMTANDMELGIETTICGDVIEHGKIALEAKLFSEIVRKLPDSEVSIETDSNFKAKILCEKAKFNISGKPGD
;
A
#
# COMPACT_ATOMS: atom_id res chain seq x y z
N MET A 1 3.09 -8.73 -8.02
CA MET A 1 3.66 -8.45 -6.70
C MET A 1 2.95 -9.29 -5.65
N LYS A 2 3.69 -9.81 -4.72
CA LYS A 2 3.12 -10.47 -3.55
C LYS A 2 4.00 -10.21 -2.34
N ILE A 3 3.42 -9.64 -1.29
CA ILE A 3 4.13 -9.34 -0.05
C ILE A 3 3.34 -9.85 1.14
N ILE A 4 4.05 -10.14 2.22
CA ILE A 4 3.47 -10.59 3.48
C ILE A 4 4.08 -9.77 4.61
N CYS A 5 3.25 -9.18 5.46
CA CYS A 5 3.71 -8.39 6.60
C CYS A 5 2.65 -8.41 7.70
N ASN A 6 3.03 -8.00 8.91
CA ASN A 6 2.06 -7.89 10.00
C ASN A 6 1.22 -6.63 9.83
N LYS A 7 -0.04 -6.68 10.26
CA LYS A 7 -0.92 -5.51 10.22
C LYS A 7 -0.29 -4.30 10.92
N SER A 8 0.35 -4.51 12.06
CA SER A 8 0.95 -3.41 12.82
C SER A 8 2.01 -2.67 12.00
N GLU A 9 2.85 -3.39 11.25
CA GLU A 9 3.85 -2.79 10.36
C GLU A 9 3.18 -2.05 9.21
N LEU A 10 2.18 -2.68 8.60
CA LEU A 10 1.46 -2.10 7.48
C LEU A 10 0.75 -0.82 7.90
N LEU A 11 0.07 -0.84 9.04
CA LEU A 11 -0.66 0.32 9.56
C LEU A 11 0.29 1.47 9.90
N GLN A 12 1.44 1.18 10.49
CA GLN A 12 2.44 2.19 10.80
C GLN A 12 2.94 2.86 9.53
N GLY A 13 3.24 2.06 8.49
CA GLY A 13 3.68 2.59 7.21
C GLY A 13 2.61 3.47 6.56
N VAL A 14 1.37 3.01 6.54
CA VAL A 14 0.24 3.78 5.99
C VAL A 14 0.10 5.11 6.72
N ASN A 15 0.08 5.09 8.06
CA ASN A 15 -0.07 6.32 8.84
C ASN A 15 1.08 7.30 8.61
N THR A 16 2.29 6.79 8.39
CA THR A 16 3.45 7.63 8.12
C THR A 16 3.29 8.36 6.80
N VAL A 17 2.96 7.65 5.71
CA VAL A 17 2.90 8.27 4.38
C VAL A 17 1.62 9.06 4.14
N LEU A 18 0.54 8.77 4.87
CA LEU A 18 -0.71 9.52 4.71
C LEU A 18 -0.53 11.02 4.93
N LYS A 19 0.47 11.42 5.69
CA LYS A 19 0.76 12.83 5.95
C LYS A 19 1.11 13.60 4.69
N ALA A 20 1.55 12.92 3.63
CA ALA A 20 1.88 13.54 2.35
C ALA A 20 0.78 13.41 1.31
N VAL A 21 -0.33 12.72 1.62
CA VAL A 21 -1.44 12.58 0.67
C VAL A 21 -2.28 13.85 0.70
N PRO A 22 -2.47 14.53 -0.43
CA PRO A 22 -3.28 15.76 -0.46
C PRO A 22 -4.76 15.45 -0.26
N GLY A 23 -5.48 16.38 0.39
CA GLY A 23 -6.92 16.23 0.60
C GLY A 23 -7.71 16.35 -0.70
N LYS A 24 -7.27 17.25 -1.58
CA LYS A 24 -7.85 17.43 -2.92
C LYS A 24 -6.76 17.73 -3.91
N THR A 25 -6.87 17.15 -5.10
CA THR A 25 -5.92 17.38 -6.16
C THR A 25 -6.56 17.09 -7.51
N THR A 26 -6.02 17.72 -8.57
CA THR A 26 -6.41 17.42 -9.95
C THR A 26 -5.57 16.26 -10.52
N MET A 27 -4.61 15.74 -9.74
CA MET A 27 -3.76 14.63 -10.16
C MET A 27 -4.09 13.40 -9.32
N PRO A 28 -4.94 12.49 -9.83
CA PRO A 28 -5.40 11.33 -9.04
C PRO A 28 -4.27 10.45 -8.48
N ILE A 29 -3.12 10.38 -9.15
CA ILE A 29 -2.00 9.56 -8.66
C ILE A 29 -1.48 10.05 -7.31
N LEU A 30 -1.62 11.35 -7.00
CA LEU A 30 -1.18 11.91 -5.73
C LEU A 30 -2.11 11.49 -4.57
N GLU A 31 -3.29 10.98 -4.87
CA GLU A 31 -4.21 10.45 -3.86
C GLU A 31 -3.91 9.00 -3.54
N CYS A 32 -2.84 8.45 -4.10
CA CYS A 32 -2.46 7.06 -3.93
C CYS A 32 -1.24 6.90 -3.03
N ILE A 33 -1.13 5.73 -2.43
CA ILE A 33 0.09 5.27 -1.77
C ILE A 33 0.74 4.30 -2.73
N LEU A 34 2.01 4.52 -3.05
CA LEU A 34 2.80 3.60 -3.85
C LEU A 34 3.40 2.54 -2.95
N ILE A 35 3.20 1.27 -3.29
CA ILE A 35 3.87 0.16 -2.63
C ILE A 35 4.85 -0.42 -3.63
N ASP A 36 6.13 -0.41 -3.29
CA ASP A 36 7.21 -0.83 -4.17
C ASP A 36 8.07 -1.91 -3.49
N SER A 37 8.09 -3.09 -4.06
CA SER A 37 8.88 -4.21 -3.57
C SER A 37 9.89 -4.69 -4.61
N THR A 38 10.26 -3.82 -5.55
CA THR A 38 11.14 -4.20 -6.67
C THR A 38 12.58 -4.52 -6.23
N ASP A 39 13.04 -3.97 -5.11
CA ASP A 39 14.42 -4.18 -4.64
C ASP A 39 14.51 -5.17 -3.47
N GLY A 40 13.44 -5.90 -3.18
CA GLY A 40 13.45 -6.89 -2.10
C GLY A 40 13.02 -6.36 -0.74
N SER A 41 12.80 -5.06 -0.61
CA SER A 41 12.22 -4.46 0.59
C SER A 41 10.85 -3.88 0.27
N ILE A 42 10.02 -3.66 1.29
CA ILE A 42 8.67 -3.12 1.09
C ILE A 42 8.72 -1.63 1.41
N LYS A 43 8.67 -0.81 0.37
CA LYS A 43 8.68 0.65 0.49
C LYS A 43 7.29 1.20 0.23
N MET A 44 6.88 2.15 1.04
CA MET A 44 5.62 2.87 0.85
C MET A 44 5.94 4.34 0.67
N THR A 45 5.33 4.96 -0.33
CA THR A 45 5.61 6.35 -0.69
C THR A 45 4.33 7.09 -1.00
N ALA A 46 4.25 8.33 -0.58
CA ALA A 46 3.20 9.28 -0.97
C ALA A 46 3.83 10.65 -1.12
N ASN A 47 3.26 11.49 -1.99
CA ASN A 47 3.73 12.87 -2.14
C ASN A 47 2.59 13.77 -2.63
N ASP A 48 2.76 15.08 -2.40
CA ASP A 48 1.78 16.10 -2.77
C ASP A 48 2.38 17.19 -3.68
N MET A 49 3.47 16.89 -4.35
CA MET A 49 4.25 17.76 -5.21
C MET A 49 5.28 18.62 -4.46
N GLU A 50 5.06 18.91 -3.19
CA GLU A 50 6.00 19.68 -2.36
C GLU A 50 6.66 18.79 -1.32
N LEU A 51 5.89 17.90 -0.74
CA LEU A 51 6.35 16.98 0.30
C LEU A 51 6.24 15.55 -0.17
N GLY A 52 7.33 14.82 -0.10
CA GLY A 52 7.34 13.38 -0.34
C GLY A 52 7.71 12.66 0.94
N ILE A 53 6.98 11.60 1.27
CA ILE A 53 7.29 10.76 2.42
C ILE A 53 7.45 9.32 1.94
N GLU A 54 8.60 8.74 2.26
CA GLU A 54 8.87 7.34 1.97
C GLU A 54 9.20 6.63 3.27
N THR A 55 8.66 5.44 3.46
CA THR A 55 9.01 4.61 4.61
C THR A 55 9.17 3.17 4.16
N THR A 56 10.02 2.43 4.87
CA THR A 56 10.21 1.00 4.62
C THR A 56 9.63 0.24 5.80
N ILE A 57 8.85 -0.78 5.51
CA ILE A 57 8.25 -1.61 6.55
C ILE A 57 8.85 -3.02 6.51
N CYS A 58 8.78 -3.70 7.64
CA CYS A 58 9.28 -5.07 7.75
C CYS A 58 8.26 -6.06 7.17
N GLY A 59 8.75 -7.03 6.44
CA GLY A 59 7.90 -8.06 5.85
C GLY A 59 8.68 -8.86 4.82
N ASP A 60 7.99 -9.80 4.19
CA ASP A 60 8.58 -10.69 3.20
C ASP A 60 8.08 -10.33 1.81
N VAL A 61 9.00 -10.25 0.85
CA VAL A 61 8.68 -10.06 -0.56
C VAL A 61 8.71 -11.42 -1.23
N ILE A 62 7.54 -11.93 -1.60
CA ILE A 62 7.42 -13.23 -2.27
C ILE A 62 7.58 -13.05 -3.79
N GLU A 63 6.94 -12.02 -4.33
CA GLU A 63 7.08 -11.64 -5.73
C GLU A 63 7.33 -10.14 -5.81
N HIS A 64 8.34 -9.74 -6.57
CA HIS A 64 8.69 -8.33 -6.73
C HIS A 64 7.65 -7.59 -7.58
N GLY A 65 7.53 -6.29 -7.36
CA GLY A 65 6.61 -5.47 -8.15
C GLY A 65 6.28 -4.18 -7.43
N LYS A 66 5.38 -3.42 -8.04
CA LYS A 66 4.91 -2.16 -7.45
C LYS A 66 3.49 -1.87 -7.91
N ILE A 67 2.75 -1.14 -7.08
CA ILE A 67 1.37 -0.76 -7.35
C ILE A 67 1.04 0.52 -6.60
N ALA A 68 0.16 1.34 -7.18
CA ALA A 68 -0.39 2.51 -6.51
C ALA A 68 -1.83 2.21 -6.11
N LEU A 69 -2.14 2.39 -4.83
CA LEU A 69 -3.47 2.15 -4.27
C LEU A 69 -4.05 3.43 -3.70
N GLU A 70 -5.35 3.65 -3.88
CA GLU A 70 -6.01 4.83 -3.32
C GLU A 70 -5.81 4.87 -1.81
N ALA A 71 -5.25 5.98 -1.32
CA ALA A 71 -4.82 6.08 0.07
C ALA A 71 -5.94 5.94 1.08
N LYS A 72 -7.07 6.62 0.84
CA LYS A 72 -8.19 6.58 1.77
C LYS A 72 -8.78 5.19 1.89
N LEU A 73 -9.05 4.56 0.75
CA LEU A 73 -9.64 3.21 0.73
C LEU A 73 -8.68 2.21 1.35
N PHE A 74 -7.42 2.25 0.96
CA PHE A 74 -6.41 1.33 1.48
C PHE A 74 -6.24 1.49 2.99
N SER A 75 -6.19 2.74 3.49
CA SER A 75 -6.02 2.96 4.92
C SER A 75 -7.23 2.47 5.72
N GLU A 76 -8.45 2.64 5.18
CA GLU A 76 -9.65 2.13 5.84
C GLU A 76 -9.63 0.61 5.94
N ILE A 77 -9.22 -0.05 4.86
CA ILE A 77 -9.10 -1.52 4.84
C ILE A 77 -8.08 -1.98 5.88
N VAL A 78 -6.90 -1.37 5.90
CA VAL A 78 -5.83 -1.76 6.83
C VAL A 78 -6.29 -1.62 8.28
N ARG A 79 -6.99 -0.54 8.61
CA ARG A 79 -7.49 -0.33 9.97
C ARG A 79 -8.50 -1.37 10.42
N LYS A 80 -9.22 -1.96 9.48
CA LYS A 80 -10.26 -2.96 9.77
C LYS A 80 -9.73 -4.39 9.82
N LEU A 81 -8.48 -4.61 9.42
CA LEU A 81 -7.91 -5.95 9.42
C LEU A 81 -7.65 -6.43 10.85
N PRO A 82 -7.75 -7.75 11.10
CA PRO A 82 -7.32 -8.32 12.38
C PRO A 82 -5.82 -8.05 12.61
N ASP A 83 -5.41 -8.05 13.87
CA ASP A 83 -3.99 -7.88 14.22
C ASP A 83 -3.24 -9.19 13.97
N SER A 84 -2.93 -9.45 12.72
CA SER A 84 -2.32 -10.68 12.27
C SER A 84 -1.52 -10.43 11.00
N GLU A 85 -1.04 -11.51 10.38
CA GLU A 85 -0.27 -11.44 9.15
C GLU A 85 -1.17 -11.09 7.96
N VAL A 86 -0.73 -10.14 7.15
CA VAL A 86 -1.46 -9.64 5.98
C VAL A 86 -0.71 -10.03 4.72
N SER A 87 -1.45 -10.54 3.74
CA SER A 87 -0.92 -10.82 2.40
C SER A 87 -1.52 -9.83 1.42
N ILE A 88 -0.68 -9.20 0.62
CA ILE A 88 -1.12 -8.32 -0.48
C ILE A 88 -0.57 -8.88 -1.77
N GLU A 89 -1.47 -9.23 -2.67
CA GLU A 89 -1.12 -9.85 -3.95
C GLU A 89 -1.78 -9.07 -5.08
N THR A 90 -1.00 -8.74 -6.11
CA THR A 90 -1.52 -7.99 -7.26
C THR A 90 -1.38 -8.82 -8.53
N ASP A 91 -2.29 -8.58 -9.48
CA ASP A 91 -2.25 -9.24 -10.78
C ASP A 91 -1.81 -8.28 -11.89
N SER A 92 -1.78 -8.77 -13.13
CA SER A 92 -1.36 -7.97 -14.28
C SER A 92 -2.35 -6.84 -14.63
N ASN A 93 -3.56 -6.87 -14.08
CA ASN A 93 -4.58 -5.84 -14.26
C ASN A 93 -4.58 -4.83 -13.12
N PHE A 94 -3.56 -4.83 -12.28
CA PHE A 94 -3.41 -3.94 -11.12
C PHE A 94 -4.55 -4.07 -10.12
N LYS A 95 -5.07 -5.27 -9.97
CA LYS A 95 -6.03 -5.56 -8.91
C LYS A 95 -5.29 -6.14 -7.73
N ALA A 96 -5.57 -5.59 -6.56
CA ALA A 96 -4.92 -6.01 -5.33
C ALA A 96 -5.89 -6.84 -4.49
N LYS A 97 -5.41 -7.98 -4.02
CA LYS A 97 -6.14 -8.84 -3.09
C LYS A 97 -5.44 -8.75 -1.74
N ILE A 98 -6.18 -8.33 -0.73
CA ILE A 98 -5.66 -8.16 0.63
C ILE A 98 -6.31 -9.22 1.51
N LEU A 99 -5.49 -10.08 2.08
CA LEU A 99 -5.96 -11.20 2.91
C LEU A 99 -5.36 -11.10 4.31
N CYS A 100 -6.20 -11.27 5.33
CA CYS A 100 -5.74 -11.33 6.72
C CYS A 100 -6.72 -12.21 7.48
N GLU A 101 -6.28 -13.37 7.93
CA GLU A 101 -7.12 -14.40 8.54
C GLU A 101 -8.31 -14.70 7.63
N LYS A 102 -9.54 -14.45 8.07
CA LYS A 102 -10.75 -14.67 7.27
C LYS A 102 -11.19 -13.42 6.50
N ALA A 103 -10.53 -12.28 6.72
CA ALA A 103 -10.87 -11.05 6.01
C ALA A 103 -10.24 -11.07 4.61
N LYS A 104 -11.01 -10.65 3.63
CA LYS A 104 -10.56 -10.60 2.24
C LYS A 104 -11.14 -9.36 1.58
N PHE A 105 -10.25 -8.58 0.97
CA PHE A 105 -10.63 -7.37 0.24
C PHE A 105 -9.99 -7.38 -1.14
N ASN A 106 -10.74 -6.89 -2.12
CA ASN A 106 -10.22 -6.71 -3.48
C ASN A 106 -10.41 -5.25 -3.85
N ILE A 107 -9.34 -4.61 -4.29
CA ILE A 107 -9.40 -3.21 -4.72
C ILE A 107 -8.62 -3.06 -6.03
N SER A 108 -9.03 -2.07 -6.83
CA SER A 108 -8.33 -1.75 -8.06
C SER A 108 -7.24 -0.74 -7.78
N GLY A 109 -6.06 -1.00 -8.31
CA GLY A 109 -4.93 -0.09 -8.21
C GLY A 109 -4.58 0.50 -9.55
N LYS A 110 -3.42 1.15 -9.60
CA LYS A 110 -2.87 1.77 -10.81
C LYS A 110 -1.41 1.38 -10.94
N PRO A 111 -0.83 1.48 -12.16
CA PRO A 111 0.61 1.28 -12.31
C PRO A 111 1.37 2.23 -11.39
N GLY A 112 2.48 1.74 -10.83
CA GLY A 112 3.30 2.54 -9.91
C GLY A 112 4.25 3.52 -10.62
N ASP A 113 4.11 3.69 -11.90
CA ASP A 113 4.99 4.58 -12.69
C ASP A 113 4.46 6.00 -12.77
#